data_d8f22379154c8b9d8498cbaa9acce074
#
_entry.id   d8f22379154c8b9d8498cbaa9acce074
#
_cell.length_a   1.000
_cell.length_b   1.000
_cell.length_c   1.000
_cell.angle_alpha   90.00
_cell.angle_beta   90.00
_cell.angle_gamma   90.00
#
_symmetry.space_group_name_H-M   'P 1'
#
loop_
_entity.id
_entity.type
_entity.pdbx_description
1 polymer ?
#
loop_
_entity_poly.entity_id
_entity_poly.type
_entity_poly.pdbx_seq_one_letter_code
_entity_poly.pdbx_strand_id
1 'polypeptide(L)'
;FAIDGQHRVEAIKQALERKPELGSEELSVIFVAHRTDEEGRTRTRRLFSTLNRYAKPVSKGEIVALDEDDAFAIVTRRLVEEFPLLRSGLEKGDVGFVRFAKTTPLPATDRMSLTSILALYDITEIVHIPFLDRAQRRRMKRLKHRRPSEQKLDTIFEEQALYWGLLKEHIPEYQELFSSRPEEQVAGKYRTLEGGHLMFRPAGQKAFARAVRIMMDRGAGMRDAVAALSSVPMALDASPWQYVLWNPSTKRINSKVSALLLESVFLYYVGQNPRRDSYDLLDEYRKVVGDPQAELPPVGLSG
;
A
#
# COMPACT_ATOMS: atom_id res chain seq x y z
N PHE A 1 -20.71 -20.08 -16.44
CA PHE A 1 -19.35 -20.33 -15.88
C PHE A 1 -19.46 -20.60 -14.38
N ALA A 2 -18.48 -21.31 -13.80
CA ALA A 2 -18.44 -21.54 -12.38
C ALA A 2 -17.82 -20.33 -11.65
N ILE A 3 -18.56 -19.73 -10.73
CA ILE A 3 -18.07 -18.63 -9.87
C ILE A 3 -17.14 -19.20 -8.80
N ASP A 4 -17.50 -20.35 -8.22
CA ASP A 4 -16.66 -21.17 -7.36
C ASP A 4 -16.66 -22.62 -7.83
N GLY A 5 -15.67 -23.39 -7.44
CA GLY A 5 -15.56 -24.81 -7.80
C GLY A 5 -15.06 -25.09 -9.21
N GLN A 6 -14.39 -24.17 -9.89
CA GLN A 6 -13.86 -24.36 -11.26
C GLN A 6 -12.97 -25.61 -11.36
N HIS A 7 -12.09 -25.83 -10.37
CA HIS A 7 -11.25 -27.03 -10.31
C HIS A 7 -12.06 -28.31 -10.09
N ARG A 8 -13.17 -28.22 -9.32
CA ARG A 8 -14.08 -29.36 -9.11
C ARG A 8 -14.81 -29.72 -10.41
N VAL A 9 -15.32 -28.71 -11.12
CA VAL A 9 -15.97 -28.91 -12.42
C VAL A 9 -15.02 -29.58 -13.41
N GLU A 10 -13.78 -29.12 -13.49
CA GLU A 10 -12.78 -29.69 -14.37
C GLU A 10 -12.39 -31.12 -13.96
N ALA A 11 -12.21 -31.36 -12.66
CA ALA A 11 -11.94 -32.70 -12.14
C ALA A 11 -13.09 -33.68 -12.43
N ILE A 12 -14.35 -33.22 -12.33
CA ILE A 12 -15.54 -34.05 -12.65
C ILE A 12 -15.56 -34.39 -14.14
N LYS A 13 -15.30 -33.43 -15.04
CA LYS A 13 -15.21 -33.71 -16.47
C LYS A 13 -14.18 -34.79 -16.77
N GLN A 14 -12.97 -34.66 -16.24
CA GLN A 14 -11.90 -35.63 -16.43
C GLN A 14 -12.23 -36.99 -15.81
N ALA A 15 -12.96 -37.02 -14.67
CA ALA A 15 -13.38 -38.25 -14.07
C ALA A 15 -14.45 -38.97 -14.92
N LEU A 16 -15.41 -38.23 -15.49
CA LEU A 16 -16.44 -38.77 -16.38
C LEU A 16 -15.86 -39.31 -17.69
N GLU A 17 -14.81 -38.67 -18.23
CA GLU A 17 -14.10 -39.21 -19.41
C GLU A 17 -13.43 -40.55 -19.12
N ARG A 18 -12.95 -40.76 -17.90
CA ARG A 18 -12.26 -42.01 -17.49
C ARG A 18 -13.23 -43.10 -17.01
N LYS A 19 -14.31 -42.68 -16.38
CA LYS A 19 -15.33 -43.55 -15.74
C LYS A 19 -16.73 -42.99 -15.99
N PRO A 20 -17.34 -43.28 -17.16
CA PRO A 20 -18.67 -42.76 -17.52
C PRO A 20 -19.78 -43.15 -16.54
N GLU A 21 -19.62 -44.24 -15.81
CA GLU A 21 -20.58 -44.71 -14.78
C GLU A 21 -20.78 -43.70 -13.64
N LEU A 22 -19.82 -42.82 -13.38
CA LEU A 22 -19.94 -41.73 -12.40
C LEU A 22 -20.99 -40.67 -12.81
N GLY A 23 -21.47 -40.70 -14.06
CA GLY A 23 -22.52 -39.80 -14.54
C GLY A 23 -23.87 -39.98 -13.87
N SER A 24 -24.06 -41.10 -13.15
CA SER A 24 -25.27 -41.35 -12.35
C SER A 24 -25.21 -40.75 -10.94
N GLU A 25 -24.05 -40.23 -10.51
CA GLU A 25 -23.90 -39.62 -9.19
C GLU A 25 -24.55 -38.22 -9.14
N GLU A 26 -25.20 -37.93 -8.01
CA GLU A 26 -25.86 -36.63 -7.79
C GLU A 26 -24.91 -35.63 -7.16
N LEU A 27 -24.96 -34.38 -7.65
CA LEU A 27 -24.15 -33.27 -7.19
C LEU A 27 -25.02 -32.07 -6.83
N SER A 28 -24.85 -31.54 -5.63
CA SER A 28 -25.53 -30.30 -5.25
C SER A 28 -24.82 -29.10 -5.90
N VAL A 29 -25.57 -28.31 -6.66
CA VAL A 29 -25.11 -27.09 -7.29
C VAL A 29 -26.03 -25.92 -6.98
N ILE A 30 -25.47 -24.72 -6.88
CA ILE A 30 -26.24 -23.48 -6.72
C ILE A 30 -26.14 -22.70 -8.02
N PHE A 31 -27.26 -22.48 -8.69
CA PHE A 31 -27.33 -21.62 -9.86
C PHE A 31 -27.61 -20.18 -9.43
N VAL A 32 -26.80 -19.24 -9.93
CA VAL A 32 -26.95 -17.82 -9.66
C VAL A 32 -27.16 -17.07 -10.98
N ALA A 33 -28.21 -16.26 -11.05
CA ALA A 33 -28.47 -15.42 -12.20
C ALA A 33 -27.32 -14.38 -12.35
N HIS A 34 -26.77 -14.29 -13.56
CA HIS A 34 -25.69 -13.36 -13.90
C HIS A 34 -26.19 -12.34 -14.93
N ARG A 35 -25.89 -11.06 -14.66
CA ARG A 35 -26.05 -9.96 -15.61
C ARG A 35 -24.69 -9.58 -16.17
N THR A 36 -24.64 -9.24 -17.44
CA THR A 36 -23.40 -8.87 -18.15
C THR A 36 -23.03 -7.39 -18.01
N ASP A 37 -23.95 -6.57 -17.46
CA ASP A 37 -23.70 -5.16 -17.17
C ASP A 37 -22.74 -4.97 -15.97
N GLU A 38 -22.40 -3.75 -15.67
CA GLU A 38 -21.46 -3.41 -14.62
C GLU A 38 -21.96 -3.81 -13.23
N GLU A 39 -23.27 -3.64 -12.96
CA GLU A 39 -23.89 -4.07 -11.72
C GLU A 39 -23.80 -5.60 -11.55
N GLY A 40 -24.06 -6.34 -12.61
CA GLY A 40 -23.95 -7.81 -12.62
C GLY A 40 -22.53 -8.29 -12.37
N ARG A 41 -21.52 -7.62 -12.96
CA ARG A 41 -20.09 -7.91 -12.71
C ARG A 41 -19.72 -7.65 -11.27
N THR A 42 -20.15 -6.52 -10.70
CA THR A 42 -19.93 -6.16 -9.29
C THR A 42 -20.57 -7.18 -8.37
N ARG A 43 -21.82 -7.58 -8.63
CA ARG A 43 -22.52 -8.62 -7.86
C ARG A 43 -21.81 -9.98 -7.91
N THR A 44 -21.31 -10.38 -9.07
CA THR A 44 -20.58 -11.65 -9.24
C THR A 44 -19.25 -11.62 -8.45
N ARG A 45 -18.50 -10.50 -8.50
CA ARG A 45 -17.29 -10.33 -7.70
C ARG A 45 -17.56 -10.39 -6.20
N ARG A 46 -18.64 -9.74 -5.73
CA ARG A 46 -19.06 -9.83 -4.32
C ARG A 46 -19.36 -11.25 -3.90
N LEU A 47 -20.14 -11.97 -4.69
CA LEU A 47 -20.50 -13.37 -4.40
C LEU A 47 -19.24 -14.23 -4.32
N PHE A 48 -18.33 -14.12 -5.28
CA PHE A 48 -17.06 -14.84 -5.28
C PHE A 48 -16.22 -14.52 -4.04
N SER A 49 -16.06 -13.23 -3.71
CA SER A 49 -15.33 -12.79 -2.52
C SER A 49 -15.96 -13.33 -1.23
N THR A 50 -17.28 -13.28 -1.11
CA THR A 50 -18.00 -13.78 0.08
C THR A 50 -17.85 -15.30 0.24
N LEU A 51 -18.01 -16.08 -0.81
CA LEU A 51 -17.86 -17.53 -0.77
C LEU A 51 -16.45 -17.95 -0.35
N ASN A 52 -15.43 -17.28 -0.91
CA ASN A 52 -14.03 -17.61 -0.61
C ASN A 52 -13.59 -17.13 0.77
N ARG A 53 -14.19 -16.07 1.33
CA ARG A 53 -13.86 -15.53 2.64
C ARG A 53 -14.01 -16.53 3.78
N TYR A 54 -14.96 -17.45 3.68
CA TYR A 54 -15.23 -18.47 4.70
C TYR A 54 -14.56 -19.81 4.45
N ALA A 55 -14.16 -20.07 3.22
CA ALA A 55 -13.55 -21.36 2.84
C ALA A 55 -12.01 -21.37 3.05
N LYS A 56 -11.35 -20.21 2.88
CA LYS A 56 -9.91 -20.04 3.03
C LYS A 56 -9.62 -18.58 3.36
N PRO A 57 -8.66 -18.26 4.25
CA PRO A 57 -8.26 -16.88 4.47
C PRO A 57 -7.90 -16.20 3.14
N VAL A 58 -8.69 -15.19 2.77
CA VAL A 58 -8.45 -14.43 1.55
C VAL A 58 -7.16 -13.64 1.69
N SER A 59 -6.24 -13.80 0.76
CA SER A 59 -4.99 -13.04 0.77
C SER A 59 -5.27 -11.55 0.56
N LYS A 60 -4.39 -10.69 1.07
CA LYS A 60 -4.52 -9.25 0.89
C LYS A 60 -4.55 -8.86 -0.59
N GLY A 61 -3.82 -9.56 -1.45
CA GLY A 61 -3.84 -9.35 -2.90
C GLY A 61 -5.21 -9.64 -3.51
N GLU A 62 -5.88 -10.70 -3.06
CA GLU A 62 -7.25 -11.03 -3.49
C GLU A 62 -8.27 -10.01 -2.99
N ILE A 63 -8.10 -9.49 -1.75
CA ILE A 63 -8.95 -8.40 -1.24
C ILE A 63 -8.82 -7.19 -2.17
N VAL A 64 -7.61 -6.73 -2.43
CA VAL A 64 -7.40 -5.55 -3.29
C VAL A 64 -7.95 -5.77 -4.69
N ALA A 65 -7.80 -6.97 -5.24
CA ALA A 65 -8.26 -7.27 -6.60
C ALA A 65 -9.79 -7.44 -6.74
N LEU A 66 -10.47 -7.97 -5.71
CA LEU A 66 -11.82 -8.52 -5.86
C LEU A 66 -12.86 -7.99 -4.87
N ASP A 67 -12.43 -7.42 -3.73
CA ASP A 67 -13.37 -6.99 -2.70
C ASP A 67 -14.10 -5.70 -3.13
N GLU A 68 -15.42 -5.80 -3.22
CA GLU A 68 -16.31 -4.70 -3.61
C GLU A 68 -16.98 -4.02 -2.40
N ASP A 69 -16.68 -4.50 -1.19
CA ASP A 69 -17.17 -3.93 0.06
C ASP A 69 -16.07 -3.18 0.83
N ASP A 70 -14.79 -3.46 0.54
CA ASP A 70 -13.64 -2.73 1.09
C ASP A 70 -13.40 -1.43 0.30
N ALA A 71 -13.73 -0.29 0.93
CA ALA A 71 -13.56 1.02 0.31
C ALA A 71 -12.11 1.30 -0.13
N PHE A 72 -11.13 0.84 0.66
CA PHE A 72 -9.71 1.06 0.34
C PHE A 72 -9.27 0.20 -0.84
N ALA A 73 -9.80 -1.01 -0.98
CA ALA A 73 -9.56 -1.84 -2.15
C ALA A 73 -10.16 -1.21 -3.41
N ILE A 74 -11.41 -0.73 -3.34
CA ILE A 74 -12.08 -0.05 -4.45
C ILE A 74 -11.28 1.19 -4.87
N VAL A 75 -10.94 2.07 -3.92
CA VAL A 75 -10.18 3.30 -4.23
C VAL A 75 -8.78 2.99 -4.75
N THR A 76 -8.11 1.94 -4.23
CA THR A 76 -6.80 1.52 -4.74
C THR A 76 -6.87 1.09 -6.21
N ARG A 77 -7.91 0.34 -6.61
CA ARG A 77 -8.13 -0.01 -8.02
C ARG A 77 -8.38 1.24 -8.86
N ARG A 78 -9.26 2.14 -8.42
CA ARG A 78 -9.55 3.40 -9.11
C ARG A 78 -8.30 4.28 -9.27
N LEU A 79 -7.43 4.35 -8.27
CA LEU A 79 -6.16 5.09 -8.38
C LEU A 79 -5.28 4.57 -9.51
N VAL A 80 -5.21 3.26 -9.68
CA VAL A 80 -4.41 2.66 -10.76
C VAL A 80 -5.10 2.79 -12.12
N GLU A 81 -6.43 2.78 -12.16
CA GLU A 81 -7.21 2.81 -13.40
C GLU A 81 -7.49 4.24 -13.89
N GLU A 82 -7.69 5.20 -12.97
CA GLU A 82 -8.21 6.53 -13.30
C GLU A 82 -7.21 7.67 -13.02
N PHE A 83 -6.33 7.53 -11.98
CA PHE A 83 -5.49 8.64 -11.55
C PHE A 83 -4.23 8.77 -12.42
N PRO A 84 -4.04 9.90 -13.14
CA PRO A 84 -3.00 10.01 -14.15
C PRO A 84 -1.58 9.69 -13.70
N LEU A 85 -1.21 10.06 -12.45
CA LEU A 85 0.14 9.81 -11.94
C LEU A 85 0.44 8.31 -11.72
N LEU A 86 -0.56 7.52 -11.33
CA LEU A 86 -0.38 6.10 -11.06
C LEU A 86 -0.79 5.22 -12.24
N ARG A 87 -1.65 5.75 -13.14
CA ARG A 87 -2.10 5.09 -14.36
C ARG A 87 -1.04 5.07 -15.47
N SER A 88 -0.01 5.90 -15.37
CA SER A 88 1.00 6.04 -16.43
C SER A 88 1.51 4.68 -16.90
N GLY A 89 1.38 4.38 -18.19
CA GLY A 89 1.84 3.15 -18.82
C GLY A 89 0.83 1.99 -18.88
N LEU A 90 -0.45 2.20 -18.51
CA LEU A 90 -1.48 1.14 -18.60
C LEU A 90 -2.19 1.06 -19.97
N GLU A 91 -1.76 1.78 -20.97
CA GLU A 91 -2.30 1.62 -22.31
C GLU A 91 -1.78 0.33 -22.96
N LYS A 92 -2.69 -0.58 -23.28
CA LYS A 92 -2.43 -1.82 -24.06
C LYS A 92 -1.47 -2.83 -23.41
N GLY A 93 -1.54 -3.05 -22.10
CA GLY A 93 -0.75 -4.08 -21.42
C GLY A 93 0.60 -3.58 -20.88
N ASP A 94 0.83 -2.28 -20.91
CA ASP A 94 2.02 -1.67 -20.34
C ASP A 94 2.02 -1.76 -18.80
N VAL A 95 3.20 -1.81 -18.22
CA VAL A 95 3.40 -1.85 -16.77
C VAL A 95 3.48 -0.42 -16.25
N GLY A 96 2.47 0.01 -15.48
CA GLY A 96 2.50 1.29 -14.80
C GLY A 96 3.49 1.35 -13.63
N PHE A 97 3.51 2.48 -12.93
CA PHE A 97 4.36 2.64 -11.74
C PHE A 97 3.92 1.82 -10.52
N VAL A 98 2.83 1.07 -10.62
CA VAL A 98 2.31 0.21 -9.54
C VAL A 98 2.43 -1.25 -9.93
N ARG A 99 3.24 -2.00 -9.18
CA ARG A 99 3.41 -3.44 -9.40
C ARG A 99 2.28 -4.24 -8.79
N PHE A 100 1.64 -5.09 -9.58
CA PHE A 100 0.72 -6.11 -9.11
C PHE A 100 1.52 -7.31 -8.60
N ALA A 101 1.58 -7.49 -7.28
CA ALA A 101 2.37 -8.54 -6.65
C ALA A 101 1.67 -9.11 -5.40
N LYS A 102 2.01 -10.35 -5.05
CA LYS A 102 1.50 -11.02 -3.84
C LYS A 102 2.16 -10.52 -2.54
N THR A 103 3.23 -9.75 -2.65
CA THR A 103 4.00 -9.24 -1.52
C THR A 103 4.14 -7.73 -1.59
N THR A 104 4.20 -7.07 -0.43
CA THR A 104 4.39 -5.62 -0.35
C THR A 104 5.75 -5.14 -0.84
N PRO A 105 6.88 -5.78 -0.46
CA PRO A 105 8.19 -5.34 -0.92
C PRO A 105 8.37 -5.51 -2.44
N LEU A 106 9.03 -4.54 -3.05
CA LEU A 106 9.43 -4.62 -4.45
C LEU A 106 10.74 -5.41 -4.58
N PRO A 107 10.86 -6.33 -5.55
CA PRO A 107 12.12 -6.99 -5.84
C PRO A 107 13.23 -5.99 -6.19
N ALA A 108 14.48 -6.31 -5.87
CA ALA A 108 15.63 -5.47 -6.22
C ALA A 108 15.82 -5.32 -7.75
N THR A 109 15.32 -6.30 -8.51
CA THR A 109 15.36 -6.31 -9.97
C THR A 109 14.27 -5.46 -10.64
N ASP A 110 13.25 -5.02 -9.87
CA ASP A 110 12.21 -4.14 -10.38
C ASP A 110 12.74 -2.71 -10.47
N ARG A 111 12.93 -2.22 -11.68
CA ARG A 111 13.45 -0.88 -11.95
C ARG A 111 12.37 0.10 -12.43
N MET A 112 11.16 -0.37 -12.70
CA MET A 112 10.07 0.42 -13.26
C MET A 112 9.08 0.90 -12.20
N SER A 113 8.71 0.03 -11.27
CA SER A 113 7.64 0.32 -10.33
C SER A 113 8.07 1.25 -9.19
N LEU A 114 7.24 2.21 -8.86
CA LEU A 114 7.39 3.06 -7.68
C LEU A 114 6.98 2.31 -6.41
N THR A 115 5.84 1.61 -6.49
CA THR A 115 5.21 0.94 -5.34
C THR A 115 4.54 -0.36 -5.77
N SER A 116 4.10 -1.16 -4.81
CA SER A 116 3.24 -2.32 -5.07
C SER A 116 1.78 -1.99 -4.78
N ILE A 117 0.87 -2.72 -5.42
CA ILE A 117 -0.57 -2.56 -5.20
C ILE A 117 -0.95 -2.76 -3.72
N LEU A 118 -0.23 -3.65 -3.01
CA LEU A 118 -0.44 -3.89 -1.58
C LEU A 118 0.06 -2.72 -0.72
N ALA A 119 1.16 -2.08 -1.12
CA ALA A 119 1.64 -0.89 -0.42
C ALA A 119 0.72 0.30 -0.68
N LEU A 120 0.22 0.45 -1.92
CA LEU A 120 -0.75 1.48 -2.28
C LEU A 120 -2.03 1.34 -1.45
N TYR A 121 -2.56 0.11 -1.31
CA TYR A 121 -3.70 -0.17 -0.44
C TYR A 121 -3.42 0.21 1.02
N ASP A 122 -2.25 -0.15 1.57
CA ASP A 122 -1.86 0.25 2.93
C ASP A 122 -1.81 1.76 3.09
N ILE A 123 -1.23 2.46 2.11
CA ILE A 123 -1.12 3.93 2.13
C ILE A 123 -2.51 4.57 2.08
N THR A 124 -3.40 4.07 1.21
CA THR A 124 -4.79 4.53 1.11
C THR A 124 -5.51 4.42 2.46
N GLU A 125 -5.37 3.29 3.16
CA GLU A 125 -5.91 3.11 4.52
C GLU A 125 -5.25 4.07 5.52
N ILE A 126 -3.92 4.18 5.51
CA ILE A 126 -3.13 4.98 6.45
C ILE A 126 -3.49 6.47 6.35
N VAL A 127 -3.55 7.01 5.16
CA VAL A 127 -3.84 8.43 4.94
C VAL A 127 -5.26 8.78 5.37
N HIS A 128 -6.22 7.88 5.18
CA HIS A 128 -7.64 8.14 5.50
C HIS A 128 -8.01 7.87 6.95
N ILE A 129 -7.44 6.83 7.60
CA ILE A 129 -7.85 6.43 8.95
C ILE A 129 -7.01 7.14 10.02
N PRO A 130 -7.62 7.94 10.90
CA PRO A 130 -6.91 8.63 11.98
C PRO A 130 -6.29 7.65 12.98
N PHE A 131 -5.13 8.02 13.52
CA PHE A 131 -4.42 7.24 14.54
C PHE A 131 -4.74 7.68 15.96
N LEU A 132 -4.96 8.98 16.19
CA LEU A 132 -5.09 9.54 17.51
C LEU A 132 -6.53 9.46 18.04
N ASP A 133 -7.53 9.59 17.19
CA ASP A 133 -8.94 9.39 17.59
C ASP A 133 -9.35 7.91 17.48
N ARG A 134 -9.38 7.22 18.61
CA ARG A 134 -9.76 5.80 18.70
C ARG A 134 -11.21 5.53 18.29
N ALA A 135 -12.13 6.44 18.58
CA ALA A 135 -13.55 6.27 18.26
C ALA A 135 -13.77 6.42 16.76
N GLN A 136 -13.20 7.46 16.17
CA GLN A 136 -13.25 7.68 14.72
C GLN A 136 -12.54 6.56 13.97
N ARG A 137 -11.38 6.10 14.46
CA ARG A 137 -10.65 4.96 13.89
C ARG A 137 -11.50 3.69 13.84
N ARG A 138 -12.22 3.35 14.92
CA ARG A 138 -13.13 2.19 14.94
C ARG A 138 -14.25 2.35 13.92
N ARG A 139 -14.83 3.54 13.81
CA ARG A 139 -15.89 3.84 12.86
C ARG A 139 -15.40 3.67 11.42
N MET A 140 -14.24 4.23 11.10
CA MET A 140 -13.67 4.18 9.74
C MET A 140 -13.19 2.79 9.34
N LYS A 141 -12.77 1.94 10.28
CA LYS A 141 -12.45 0.54 9.97
C LYS A 141 -13.63 -0.26 9.42
N ARG A 142 -14.87 0.18 9.65
CA ARG A 142 -16.06 -0.46 9.03
C ARG A 142 -16.08 -0.30 7.50
N LEU A 143 -15.37 0.70 6.96
CA LEU A 143 -15.20 0.90 5.51
C LEU A 143 -14.50 -0.28 4.82
N LYS A 144 -13.85 -1.17 5.57
CA LYS A 144 -13.26 -2.43 5.05
C LYS A 144 -14.26 -3.57 4.88
N HIS A 145 -15.45 -3.45 5.43
CA HIS A 145 -16.40 -4.57 5.52
C HIS A 145 -17.79 -4.24 4.99
N ARG A 146 -17.99 -2.98 4.62
CA ARG A 146 -19.26 -2.50 4.10
C ARG A 146 -19.02 -1.39 3.10
N ARG A 147 -19.41 -1.59 1.85
CA ARG A 147 -19.31 -0.59 0.78
C ARG A 147 -20.01 0.71 1.22
N PRO A 148 -19.30 1.83 1.25
CA PRO A 148 -19.91 3.13 1.48
C PRO A 148 -20.61 3.64 0.21
N SER A 149 -21.23 4.82 0.29
CA SER A 149 -21.77 5.51 -0.88
C SER A 149 -20.66 5.90 -1.87
N GLU A 150 -21.02 6.05 -3.15
CA GLU A 150 -20.08 6.53 -4.18
C GLU A 150 -19.47 7.87 -3.81
N GLN A 151 -20.26 8.81 -3.29
CA GLN A 151 -19.76 10.10 -2.78
C GLN A 151 -18.65 9.94 -1.73
N LYS A 152 -18.76 8.93 -0.86
CA LYS A 152 -17.70 8.66 0.14
C LYS A 152 -16.47 8.04 -0.51
N LEU A 153 -16.64 7.19 -1.51
CA LEU A 153 -15.53 6.65 -2.31
C LEU A 153 -14.80 7.77 -3.06
N ASP A 154 -15.54 8.70 -3.65
CA ASP A 154 -14.98 9.87 -4.33
C ASP A 154 -14.17 10.74 -3.36
N THR A 155 -14.71 11.00 -2.16
CA THR A 155 -13.98 11.74 -1.12
C THR A 155 -12.64 11.09 -0.76
N ILE A 156 -12.61 9.74 -0.63
CA ILE A 156 -11.37 9.02 -0.33
C ILE A 156 -10.42 9.08 -1.54
N PHE A 157 -10.95 8.93 -2.74
CA PHE A 157 -10.15 9.02 -3.98
C PHE A 157 -9.50 10.40 -4.13
N GLU A 158 -10.25 11.48 -3.94
CA GLU A 158 -9.75 12.85 -4.01
C GLU A 158 -8.68 13.13 -2.94
N GLU A 159 -8.86 12.63 -1.72
CA GLU A 159 -7.86 12.71 -0.66
C GLU A 159 -6.55 12.01 -1.06
N GLN A 160 -6.64 10.85 -1.68
CA GLN A 160 -5.47 10.12 -2.18
C GLN A 160 -4.82 10.83 -3.38
N ALA A 161 -5.62 11.33 -4.31
CA ALA A 161 -5.13 12.08 -5.46
C ALA A 161 -4.37 13.35 -5.01
N LEU A 162 -4.90 14.05 -4.01
CA LEU A 162 -4.21 15.18 -3.37
C LEU A 162 -2.89 14.74 -2.74
N TYR A 163 -2.89 13.66 -1.95
CA TYR A 163 -1.68 13.14 -1.29
C TYR A 163 -0.57 12.83 -2.30
N TRP A 164 -0.85 12.06 -3.34
CA TRP A 164 0.13 11.71 -4.37
C TRP A 164 0.55 12.91 -5.22
N GLY A 165 -0.36 13.86 -5.46
CA GLY A 165 -0.06 15.13 -6.11
C GLY A 165 0.93 15.96 -5.30
N LEU A 166 0.73 16.05 -3.98
CA LEU A 166 1.65 16.75 -3.07
C LEU A 166 3.01 16.06 -2.98
N LEU A 167 3.06 14.73 -3.00
CA LEU A 167 4.34 14.00 -3.08
C LEU A 167 5.10 14.36 -4.36
N LYS A 168 4.42 14.43 -5.50
CA LYS A 168 5.04 14.91 -6.75
C LYS A 168 5.54 16.34 -6.64
N GLU A 169 4.78 17.22 -5.98
CA GLU A 169 5.13 18.65 -5.84
C GLU A 169 6.37 18.85 -4.96
N HIS A 170 6.50 18.09 -3.86
CA HIS A 170 7.52 18.33 -2.84
C HIS A 170 8.72 17.38 -2.86
N ILE A 171 8.67 16.30 -3.65
CA ILE A 171 9.78 15.33 -3.77
C ILE A 171 10.32 15.40 -5.20
N PRO A 172 11.52 15.97 -5.43
CA PRO A 172 12.09 16.14 -6.78
C PRO A 172 12.21 14.84 -7.56
N GLU A 173 12.56 13.75 -6.89
CA GLU A 173 12.68 12.41 -7.50
C GLU A 173 11.34 11.87 -8.00
N TYR A 174 10.23 12.27 -7.36
CA TYR A 174 8.88 11.96 -7.84
C TYR A 174 8.47 12.85 -9.01
N GLN A 175 8.95 14.10 -9.08
CA GLN A 175 8.75 14.94 -10.26
C GLN A 175 9.41 14.30 -11.48
N GLU A 176 10.67 13.85 -11.35
CA GLU A 176 11.37 13.13 -12.41
C GLU A 176 10.61 11.87 -12.81
N LEU A 177 10.25 11.02 -11.83
CA LEU A 177 9.55 9.78 -12.09
C LEU A 177 8.23 9.99 -12.84
N PHE A 178 7.36 10.86 -12.34
CA PHE A 178 6.05 11.10 -12.91
C PHE A 178 6.07 11.93 -14.21
N SER A 179 7.22 12.43 -14.60
CA SER A 179 7.46 13.07 -15.90
C SER A 179 8.05 12.09 -16.93
N SER A 180 8.40 10.87 -16.51
CA SER A 180 8.96 9.80 -17.33
C SER A 180 7.93 8.71 -17.65
N ARG A 181 8.32 7.77 -18.50
CA ARG A 181 7.59 6.52 -18.72
C ARG A 181 8.22 5.40 -17.88
N PRO A 182 7.44 4.37 -17.47
CA PRO A 182 7.97 3.24 -16.71
C PRO A 182 9.17 2.54 -17.38
N GLU A 183 9.19 2.44 -18.72
CA GLU A 183 10.24 1.82 -19.51
C GLU A 183 11.58 2.55 -19.40
N GLU A 184 11.58 3.84 -19.06
CA GLU A 184 12.80 4.62 -18.81
C GLU A 184 13.49 4.23 -17.49
N GLN A 185 12.84 3.39 -16.68
CA GLN A 185 13.38 2.79 -15.46
C GLN A 185 13.89 3.81 -14.42
N VAL A 186 13.28 4.98 -14.36
CA VAL A 186 13.68 6.06 -13.45
C VAL A 186 13.63 5.60 -11.99
N ALA A 187 12.63 4.78 -11.60
CA ALA A 187 12.57 4.21 -10.26
C ALA A 187 13.82 3.39 -9.90
N GLY A 188 14.48 2.78 -10.88
CA GLY A 188 15.72 2.04 -10.70
C GLY A 188 16.93 2.90 -10.35
N LYS A 189 16.93 4.20 -10.69
CA LYS A 189 17.99 5.15 -10.29
C LYS A 189 17.96 5.36 -8.77
N TYR A 190 16.77 5.37 -8.18
CA TYR A 190 16.50 5.64 -6.77
C TYR A 190 16.34 4.38 -5.91
N ARG A 191 16.33 3.20 -6.52
CA ARG A 191 16.30 1.91 -5.82
C ARG A 191 17.56 1.11 -6.14
N THR A 192 18.67 1.51 -5.54
CA THR A 192 19.98 0.93 -5.78
C THR A 192 20.32 -0.21 -4.81
N LEU A 193 21.38 -0.95 -5.11
CA LEU A 193 21.95 -1.96 -4.22
C LEU A 193 22.66 -1.34 -3.01
N GLU A 194 22.97 -0.05 -3.05
CA GLU A 194 23.59 0.68 -1.95
C GLU A 194 22.56 1.39 -1.04
N GLY A 195 21.25 1.12 -1.27
CA GLY A 195 20.15 1.69 -0.51
C GLY A 195 19.22 2.52 -1.38
N GLY A 196 19.71 3.67 -1.84
CA GLY A 196 18.96 4.61 -2.65
C GLY A 196 18.02 5.48 -1.83
N HIS A 197 16.91 5.88 -2.40
CA HIS A 197 15.98 6.84 -1.82
C HIS A 197 14.84 6.15 -1.04
N LEU A 198 14.60 6.60 0.17
CA LEU A 198 13.59 6.06 1.11
C LEU A 198 12.20 5.93 0.48
N MET A 199 11.74 6.97 -0.23
CA MET A 199 10.41 7.02 -0.83
C MET A 199 10.24 6.10 -2.04
N PHE A 200 11.31 5.44 -2.52
CA PHE A 200 11.22 4.36 -3.51
C PHE A 200 11.17 2.97 -2.87
N ARG A 201 10.96 2.90 -1.56
CA ARG A 201 10.74 1.68 -0.80
C ARG A 201 9.36 1.70 -0.14
N PRO A 202 8.52 0.68 -0.32
CA PRO A 202 7.19 0.61 0.29
C PRO A 202 7.18 0.84 1.82
N ALA A 203 8.23 0.42 2.51
CA ALA A 203 8.37 0.66 3.95
C ALA A 203 8.50 2.15 4.28
N GLY A 204 9.32 2.88 3.52
CA GLY A 204 9.48 4.33 3.65
C GLY A 204 8.21 5.09 3.30
N GLN A 205 7.58 4.74 2.17
CA GLN A 205 6.30 5.34 1.77
C GLN A 205 5.23 5.23 2.86
N LYS A 206 5.10 4.05 3.47
CA LYS A 206 4.14 3.84 4.56
C LYS A 206 4.51 4.60 5.83
N ALA A 207 5.80 4.70 6.15
CA ALA A 207 6.26 5.48 7.30
C ALA A 207 5.98 6.98 7.11
N PHE A 208 6.27 7.51 5.93
CA PHE A 208 5.95 8.88 5.55
C PHE A 208 4.44 9.16 5.64
N ALA A 209 3.61 8.30 5.02
CA ALA A 209 2.15 8.42 5.09
C ALA A 209 1.62 8.42 6.54
N ARG A 210 2.22 7.60 7.43
CA ARG A 210 1.87 7.59 8.86
C ARG A 210 2.22 8.90 9.54
N ALA A 211 3.40 9.45 9.27
CA ALA A 211 3.81 10.75 9.84
C ALA A 211 2.88 11.87 9.35
N VAL A 212 2.56 11.92 8.05
CA VAL A 212 1.56 12.86 7.50
C VAL A 212 0.23 12.72 8.24
N ARG A 213 -0.30 11.50 8.38
CA ARG A 213 -1.58 11.28 9.08
C ARG A 213 -1.55 11.73 10.53
N ILE A 214 -0.45 11.50 11.25
CA ILE A 214 -0.30 11.94 12.65
C ILE A 214 -0.29 13.47 12.74
N MET A 215 0.40 14.15 11.82
CA MET A 215 0.38 15.62 11.78
C MET A 215 -1.02 16.15 11.47
N MET A 216 -1.75 15.52 10.54
CA MET A 216 -3.15 15.86 10.26
C MET A 216 -4.06 15.61 11.48
N ASP A 217 -3.87 14.53 12.22
CA ASP A 217 -4.60 14.24 13.44
C ASP A 217 -4.33 15.28 14.55
N ARG A 218 -3.22 16.01 14.46
CA ARG A 218 -2.82 17.13 15.32
C ARG A 218 -3.27 18.50 14.80
N GLY A 219 -3.98 18.52 13.67
CA GLY A 219 -4.58 19.73 13.10
C GLY A 219 -3.80 20.38 11.96
N ALA A 220 -2.67 19.79 11.52
CA ALA A 220 -1.98 20.29 10.33
C ALA A 220 -2.78 20.01 9.05
N GLY A 221 -2.68 20.89 8.06
CA GLY A 221 -3.12 20.61 6.70
C GLY A 221 -2.28 19.52 6.05
N MET A 222 -2.87 18.71 5.14
CA MET A 222 -2.11 17.68 4.42
C MET A 222 -0.94 18.29 3.65
N ARG A 223 -1.14 19.43 2.99
CA ARG A 223 -0.09 20.15 2.25
C ARG A 223 1.08 20.52 3.16
N ASP A 224 0.79 21.13 4.31
CA ASP A 224 1.82 21.56 5.25
C ASP A 224 2.58 20.36 5.83
N ALA A 225 1.86 19.28 6.14
CA ALA A 225 2.45 18.05 6.65
C ALA A 225 3.39 17.39 5.61
N VAL A 226 2.95 17.29 4.36
CA VAL A 226 3.78 16.73 3.27
C VAL A 226 4.99 17.62 3.01
N ALA A 227 4.80 18.94 2.91
CA ALA A 227 5.90 19.90 2.70
C ALA A 227 6.97 19.80 3.79
N ALA A 228 6.55 19.84 5.06
CA ALA A 228 7.46 19.72 6.19
C ALA A 228 8.24 18.40 6.18
N LEU A 229 7.55 17.28 6.02
CA LEU A 229 8.18 15.94 6.04
C LEU A 229 9.07 15.68 4.82
N SER A 230 8.86 16.37 3.71
CA SER A 230 9.71 16.24 2.52
C SER A 230 11.11 16.86 2.72
N SER A 231 11.30 17.68 3.76
CA SER A 231 12.63 18.20 4.13
C SER A 231 13.52 17.19 4.86
N VAL A 232 12.96 16.07 5.32
CA VAL A 232 13.71 15.00 6.00
C VAL A 232 14.66 14.33 5.01
N PRO A 233 15.93 14.06 5.39
CA PRO A 233 16.86 13.34 4.53
C PRO A 233 16.31 11.99 4.09
N MET A 234 16.35 11.68 2.80
CA MET A 234 15.73 10.50 2.22
C MET A 234 16.71 9.42 1.75
N ALA A 235 18.04 9.68 1.86
CA ALA A 235 19.05 8.72 1.49
C ALA A 235 19.12 7.56 2.50
N LEU A 236 18.94 6.32 2.03
CA LEU A 236 18.92 5.14 2.89
C LEU A 236 20.29 4.73 3.42
N ASP A 237 21.34 5.06 2.71
CA ASP A 237 22.74 4.81 3.06
C ASP A 237 23.35 5.86 3.99
N ALA A 238 22.54 6.81 4.42
CA ALA A 238 22.93 7.87 5.35
C ALA A 238 22.00 7.91 6.57
N SER A 239 22.41 8.69 7.58
CA SER A 239 21.59 9.02 8.74
C SER A 239 20.32 9.78 8.29
N PRO A 240 19.15 9.50 8.89
CA PRO A 240 18.90 8.62 10.02
C PRO A 240 18.57 7.16 9.65
N TRP A 241 18.57 6.80 8.37
CA TRP A 241 18.00 5.54 7.88
C TRP A 241 18.98 4.39 7.84
N GLN A 242 20.30 4.71 7.74
CA GLN A 242 21.36 3.72 7.81
C GLN A 242 21.32 2.99 9.16
N TYR A 243 21.42 1.68 9.14
CA TYR A 243 21.22 0.74 10.25
C TYR A 243 19.81 0.69 10.85
N VAL A 244 18.98 1.70 10.64
CA VAL A 244 17.56 1.68 11.04
C VAL A 244 16.75 0.90 10.02
N LEU A 245 16.57 1.46 8.84
CA LEU A 245 15.78 0.81 7.77
C LEU A 245 16.67 0.11 6.74
N TRP A 246 17.86 0.61 6.50
CA TRP A 246 18.83 0.05 5.58
C TRP A 246 20.01 -0.57 6.32
N ASN A 247 20.30 -1.84 6.04
CA ASN A 247 21.50 -2.50 6.55
C ASN A 247 22.57 -2.54 5.44
N PRO A 248 23.65 -1.76 5.55
CA PRO A 248 24.68 -1.69 4.52
C PRO A 248 25.48 -2.99 4.39
N SER A 249 25.65 -3.75 5.47
CA SER A 249 26.41 -5.00 5.46
C SER A 249 25.69 -6.10 4.67
N THR A 250 24.36 -6.19 4.81
CA THR A 250 23.54 -7.18 4.11
C THR A 250 22.93 -6.65 2.83
N LYS A 251 23.03 -5.35 2.57
CA LYS A 251 22.39 -4.62 1.46
C LYS A 251 20.88 -4.89 1.38
N ARG A 252 20.20 -4.87 2.52
CA ARG A 252 18.77 -5.18 2.64
C ARG A 252 18.03 -4.20 3.54
N ILE A 253 16.75 -4.06 3.25
CA ILE A 253 15.80 -3.37 4.12
C ILE A 253 15.60 -4.20 5.39
N ASN A 254 15.69 -3.54 6.55
CA ASN A 254 15.38 -4.13 7.84
C ASN A 254 13.86 -4.29 7.99
N SER A 255 13.36 -5.48 7.72
CA SER A 255 11.92 -5.79 7.80
C SER A 255 11.39 -5.89 9.23
N LYS A 256 12.28 -5.93 10.23
CA LYS A 256 11.92 -6.05 11.65
C LYS A 256 11.75 -4.70 12.35
N VAL A 257 12.15 -3.60 11.70
CA VAL A 257 11.99 -2.27 12.27
C VAL A 257 10.52 -1.93 12.47
N SER A 258 10.19 -1.36 13.60
CA SER A 258 8.82 -1.02 13.93
C SER A 258 8.33 0.19 13.11
N ALA A 259 7.07 0.14 12.69
CA ALA A 259 6.45 1.29 12.04
C ALA A 259 6.41 2.53 12.96
N LEU A 260 6.35 2.31 14.28
CA LEU A 260 6.36 3.38 15.27
C LEU A 260 7.72 4.10 15.29
N LEU A 261 8.83 3.38 15.20
CA LEU A 261 10.17 3.99 15.11
C LEU A 261 10.30 4.84 13.84
N LEU A 262 9.93 4.29 12.69
CA LEU A 262 10.07 5.01 11.42
C LEU A 262 9.22 6.28 11.36
N GLU A 263 7.93 6.20 11.78
CA GLU A 263 7.07 7.39 11.84
C GLU A 263 7.59 8.41 12.86
N SER A 264 8.18 7.97 13.99
CA SER A 264 8.72 8.84 15.02
C SER A 264 10.01 9.55 14.59
N VAL A 265 10.85 8.92 13.79
CA VAL A 265 12.02 9.57 13.18
C VAL A 265 11.59 10.71 12.26
N PHE A 266 10.57 10.50 11.41
CA PHE A 266 10.01 11.57 10.59
C PHE A 266 9.48 12.74 11.44
N LEU A 267 8.70 12.43 12.47
CA LEU A 267 8.11 13.44 13.36
C LEU A 267 9.18 14.22 14.11
N TYR A 268 10.23 13.54 14.57
CA TYR A 268 11.36 14.18 15.25
C TYR A 268 12.04 15.25 14.38
N TYR A 269 12.26 14.97 13.08
CA TYR A 269 12.88 15.92 12.17
C TYR A 269 12.07 17.19 11.93
N VAL A 270 10.75 17.14 12.12
CA VAL A 270 9.86 18.29 11.98
C VAL A 270 9.46 18.87 13.34
N GLY A 271 10.20 18.56 14.41
CA GLY A 271 9.98 19.09 15.75
C GLY A 271 8.70 18.58 16.44
N GLN A 272 8.20 17.42 16.00
CA GLN A 272 6.99 16.81 16.54
C GLN A 272 7.34 15.63 17.46
N ASN A 273 6.57 15.47 18.54
CA ASN A 273 6.72 14.32 19.43
C ASN A 273 6.28 13.00 18.76
N PRO A 274 6.79 11.84 19.20
CA PRO A 274 6.25 10.55 18.83
C PRO A 274 4.74 10.46 19.07
N ARG A 275 4.07 9.54 18.39
CA ARG A 275 2.62 9.36 18.52
C ARG A 275 2.17 8.88 19.91
N ARG A 276 3.06 8.24 20.65
CA ARG A 276 2.82 7.74 22.01
C ARG A 276 3.72 8.49 22.98
N ASP A 277 3.16 9.14 23.97
CA ASP A 277 3.89 9.93 24.96
C ASP A 277 4.92 9.11 25.75
N SER A 278 4.63 7.82 25.99
CA SER A 278 5.55 6.89 26.67
C SER A 278 6.62 6.27 25.76
N TYR A 279 6.71 6.69 24.49
CA TYR A 279 7.67 6.11 23.55
C TYR A 279 9.00 6.86 23.61
N ASP A 280 10.03 6.17 24.10
CA ASP A 280 11.41 6.66 24.08
C ASP A 280 12.03 6.38 22.71
N LEU A 281 12.08 7.43 21.90
CA LEU A 281 12.63 7.36 20.54
C LEU A 281 14.12 7.06 20.55
N LEU A 282 14.87 7.67 21.47
CA LEU A 282 16.33 7.50 21.54
C LEU A 282 16.70 6.06 21.96
N ASP A 283 16.02 5.52 22.95
CA ASP A 283 16.24 4.15 23.39
C ASP A 283 15.94 3.14 22.28
N GLU A 284 14.80 3.30 21.60
CA GLU A 284 14.46 2.42 20.47
C GLU A 284 15.40 2.59 19.26
N TYR A 285 15.85 3.81 18.99
CA TYR A 285 16.83 4.07 17.94
C TYR A 285 18.16 3.35 18.22
N ARG A 286 18.69 3.46 19.46
CA ARG A 286 19.90 2.76 19.91
C ARG A 286 19.80 1.24 19.80
N LYS A 287 18.67 0.67 20.22
CA LYS A 287 18.43 -0.76 20.09
C LYS A 287 18.46 -1.24 18.63
N VAL A 288 17.88 -0.49 17.72
CA VAL A 288 17.81 -0.88 16.31
C VAL A 288 19.14 -0.69 15.61
N VAL A 289 19.85 0.40 15.89
CA VAL A 289 21.20 0.66 15.37
C VAL A 289 22.22 -0.32 15.94
N GLY A 290 21.98 -0.82 17.17
CA GLY A 290 22.90 -1.74 17.86
C GLY A 290 24.07 -1.03 18.54
N ASP A 291 23.95 0.28 18.77
CA ASP A 291 24.96 1.10 19.45
C ASP A 291 24.32 1.88 20.61
N PRO A 292 24.66 1.53 21.89
CA PRO A 292 24.15 2.23 23.07
C PRO A 292 24.54 3.71 23.16
N GLN A 293 25.58 4.13 22.43
CA GLN A 293 26.05 5.52 22.41
C GLN A 293 25.51 6.31 21.20
N ALA A 294 24.72 5.66 20.30
CA ALA A 294 24.16 6.35 19.17
C ALA A 294 23.27 7.52 19.65
N GLU A 295 23.40 8.63 18.95
CA GLU A 295 22.56 9.81 19.15
C GLU A 295 21.56 9.94 18.00
N LEU A 296 20.40 10.53 18.29
CA LEU A 296 19.51 10.93 17.21
C LEU A 296 20.24 11.98 16.36
N PRO A 297 20.15 11.86 15.03
CA PRO A 297 20.82 12.81 14.15
C PRO A 297 20.36 14.24 14.42
N PRO A 298 21.24 15.24 14.28
CA PRO A 298 20.86 16.63 14.51
C PRO A 298 19.73 17.01 13.54
N VAL A 299 18.68 17.61 14.08
CA VAL A 299 17.63 18.23 13.29
C VAL A 299 18.26 19.43 12.58
N GLY A 300 18.34 19.36 11.26
CA GLY A 300 18.75 20.52 10.49
C GLY A 300 17.71 21.62 10.72
N LEU A 301 18.07 22.65 11.45
CA LEU A 301 17.31 23.89 11.43
C LEU A 301 17.42 24.41 10.01
N SER A 302 16.36 24.15 9.22
CA SER A 302 16.20 24.80 7.91
C SER A 302 16.12 26.30 8.22
N GLY A 303 17.20 27.03 7.91
CA GLY A 303 17.24 28.48 7.96
C GLY A 303 16.32 29.10 6.90
#